data_13866b9a06c1cb764b589c9ec30b8cf9
#
_entry.id   13866b9a06c1cb764b589c9ec30b8cf9
#
_cell.length_a   1.000
_cell.length_b   1.000
_cell.length_c   1.000
_cell.angle_alpha   90.00
_cell.angle_beta   90.00
_cell.angle_gamma   90.00
#
_symmetry.space_group_name_H-M   'P 1'
#
loop_
_entity.id
_entity.type
_entity.pdbx_description
1 polymer ?
#
loop_
_entity_poly.entity_id
_entity_poly.type
_entity_poly.pdbx_seq_one_letter_code
_entity_poly.pdbx_strand_id
1 'polypeptide(L)'
;MLSAKLKQDLIDEKDMEIIFQQHIIEGDSYFFNSLMNAPEKEYELRKELSRELNINIRDTVLVGSAKIGFSIKTRQFLEFDEKFKASKMRKDRSDIDIAIVSQALFDDLSEKLYKFTRHYDKSWIAENWQVNNYYSIHSPEKPKLHDSFFYYYAKGWYRPDMLPANFDPPWKETLGRWRTSLNRKISIGLYRDWKYLKNYQTDHLETIQSKIKKLEI
;
A
#
# COMPACT_ATOMS: atom_id res chain seq x y z
N MET A 1 2.67 -15.04 18.38
CA MET A 1 2.77 -14.68 16.95
C MET A 1 1.80 -13.55 16.66
N LEU A 2 2.26 -12.46 16.04
CA LEU A 2 1.45 -11.25 15.73
C LEU A 2 0.13 -11.56 15.02
N SER A 3 0.17 -12.45 14.03
CA SER A 3 -1.04 -12.85 13.27
C SER A 3 -2.10 -13.56 14.13
N ALA A 4 -1.69 -14.31 15.15
CA ALA A 4 -2.63 -15.01 16.03
C ALA A 4 -3.38 -14.03 16.95
N LYS A 5 -2.68 -13.01 17.50
CA LYS A 5 -3.31 -11.97 18.32
C LYS A 5 -4.31 -11.13 17.52
N LEU A 6 -3.94 -10.71 16.30
CA LEU A 6 -4.83 -9.98 15.42
C LEU A 6 -6.09 -10.81 15.07
N LYS A 7 -5.92 -12.11 14.76
CA LYS A 7 -7.07 -12.99 14.50
C LYS A 7 -7.97 -13.09 15.72
N GLN A 8 -7.42 -13.26 16.92
CA GLN A 8 -8.19 -13.32 18.14
C GLN A 8 -8.96 -12.03 18.41
N ASP A 9 -8.30 -10.87 18.27
CA ASP A 9 -8.94 -9.57 18.44
C ASP A 9 -10.09 -9.33 17.44
N LEU A 10 -9.96 -9.85 16.19
CA LEU A 10 -11.03 -9.82 15.20
C LEU A 10 -12.20 -10.76 15.54
N ILE A 11 -11.91 -11.93 16.12
CA ILE A 11 -12.92 -12.88 16.59
C ILE A 11 -13.67 -12.30 17.79
N ASP A 12 -12.97 -11.71 18.73
CA ASP A 12 -13.53 -11.08 19.93
C ASP A 12 -14.33 -9.79 19.63
N GLU A 13 -14.51 -9.45 18.35
CA GLU A 13 -15.31 -8.29 17.91
C GLU A 13 -14.86 -6.95 18.49
N LYS A 14 -13.57 -6.77 18.74
CA LYS A 14 -13.04 -5.49 19.17
C LYS A 14 -13.32 -4.41 18.15
N ASP A 15 -13.42 -3.18 18.63
CA ASP A 15 -13.55 -2.01 17.79
C ASP A 15 -12.45 -1.94 16.73
N MET A 16 -12.82 -1.74 15.45
CA MET A 16 -11.88 -1.72 14.33
C MET A 16 -10.87 -0.58 14.43
N GLU A 17 -11.21 0.52 15.08
CA GLU A 17 -10.27 1.62 15.32
C GLU A 17 -9.19 1.21 16.34
N ILE A 18 -9.58 0.45 17.36
CA ILE A 18 -8.64 -0.11 18.35
C ILE A 18 -7.72 -1.12 17.65
N ILE A 19 -8.27 -2.01 16.84
CA ILE A 19 -7.50 -3.00 16.07
C ILE A 19 -6.54 -2.29 15.11
N PHE A 20 -7.00 -1.27 14.38
CA PHE A 20 -6.17 -0.46 13.51
C PHE A 20 -5.01 0.16 14.27
N GLN A 21 -5.28 0.83 15.40
CA GLN A 21 -4.25 1.47 16.21
C GLN A 21 -3.23 0.45 16.71
N GLN A 22 -3.69 -0.63 17.35
CA GLN A 22 -2.81 -1.60 18.00
C GLN A 22 -1.98 -2.45 17.01
N HIS A 23 -2.57 -2.84 15.87
CA HIS A 23 -1.92 -3.78 14.96
C HIS A 23 -1.31 -3.14 13.73
N ILE A 24 -1.85 -2.01 13.26
CA ILE A 24 -1.33 -1.35 12.05
C ILE A 24 -0.40 -0.21 12.42
N ILE A 25 -0.75 0.62 13.39
CA ILE A 25 0.06 1.79 13.74
C ILE A 25 1.17 1.43 14.72
N GLU A 26 0.84 0.86 15.88
CA GLU A 26 1.78 0.62 16.98
C GLU A 26 2.42 -0.76 16.97
N GLY A 27 1.74 -1.75 16.37
CA GLY A 27 2.22 -3.12 16.37
C GLY A 27 3.50 -3.31 15.54
N ASP A 28 4.26 -4.34 15.89
CA ASP A 28 5.41 -4.77 15.12
C ASP A 28 5.03 -5.25 13.73
N SER A 29 5.92 -5.10 12.76
CA SER A 29 5.69 -5.65 11.43
C SER A 29 6.09 -7.12 11.34
N TYR A 30 5.27 -7.91 10.66
CA TYR A 30 5.59 -9.32 10.43
C TYR A 30 6.87 -9.47 9.61
N PHE A 31 7.02 -8.68 8.55
CA PHE A 31 8.15 -8.83 7.65
C PHE A 31 9.49 -8.53 8.33
N PHE A 32 9.63 -7.36 8.97
CA PHE A 32 10.91 -6.98 9.57
C PHE A 32 11.15 -7.63 10.92
N ASN A 33 10.13 -7.77 11.76
CA ASN A 33 10.31 -8.31 13.10
C ASN A 33 10.30 -9.85 13.13
N SER A 34 9.29 -10.48 12.50
CA SER A 34 9.12 -11.93 12.61
C SER A 34 9.86 -12.71 11.52
N LEU A 35 9.88 -12.22 10.28
CA LEU A 35 10.48 -12.96 9.17
C LEU A 35 11.96 -12.65 8.98
N MET A 36 12.35 -11.38 9.02
CA MET A 36 13.75 -10.97 8.86
C MET A 36 14.53 -10.94 10.16
N ASN A 37 13.86 -10.81 11.29
CA ASN A 37 14.47 -10.56 12.62
C ASN A 37 15.43 -9.34 12.59
N ALA A 38 15.01 -8.26 11.92
CA ALA A 38 15.77 -7.05 11.69
C ALA A 38 14.85 -5.79 11.74
N PRO A 39 14.27 -5.50 12.93
CA PRO A 39 13.34 -4.36 13.09
C PRO A 39 13.99 -3.00 12.79
N GLU A 40 15.31 -2.89 13.00
CA GLU A 40 16.08 -1.68 12.68
C GLU A 40 15.99 -1.30 11.19
N LYS A 41 15.85 -2.28 10.28
CA LYS A 41 15.71 -2.01 8.84
C LYS A 41 14.38 -1.35 8.48
N GLU A 42 13.30 -1.64 9.22
CA GLU A 42 12.04 -0.91 9.06
C GLU A 42 12.23 0.57 9.42
N TYR A 43 12.89 0.80 10.56
CA TYR A 43 13.17 2.16 11.00
C TYR A 43 14.06 2.92 10.00
N GLU A 44 15.12 2.29 9.48
CA GLU A 44 16.02 2.87 8.48
C GLU A 44 15.27 3.24 7.20
N LEU A 45 14.44 2.34 6.65
CA LEU A 45 13.62 2.60 5.47
C LEU A 45 12.68 3.80 5.68
N ARG A 46 11.95 3.81 6.80
CA ARG A 46 11.03 4.90 7.14
C ARG A 46 11.77 6.23 7.35
N LYS A 47 12.95 6.19 7.99
CA LYS A 47 13.81 7.35 8.23
C LYS A 47 14.35 7.93 6.91
N GLU A 48 14.82 7.11 5.99
CA GLU A 48 15.27 7.58 4.68
C GLU A 48 14.14 8.23 3.90
N LEU A 49 12.98 7.56 3.80
CA LEU A 49 11.81 8.12 3.13
C LEU A 49 11.35 9.44 3.76
N SER A 50 11.28 9.50 5.09
CA SER A 50 10.83 10.71 5.77
C SER A 50 11.76 11.90 5.54
N ARG A 51 13.07 11.66 5.48
CA ARG A 51 14.07 12.70 5.18
C ARG A 51 13.96 13.19 3.73
N GLU A 52 13.90 12.26 2.78
CA GLU A 52 13.78 12.59 1.36
C GLU A 52 12.52 13.39 1.06
N LEU A 53 11.41 13.05 1.72
CA LEU A 53 10.11 13.67 1.51
C LEU A 53 9.85 14.88 2.42
N ASN A 54 10.78 15.20 3.32
CA ASN A 54 10.64 16.24 4.33
C ASN A 54 9.33 16.14 5.15
N ILE A 55 9.04 14.92 5.62
CA ILE A 55 7.88 14.61 6.47
C ILE A 55 8.33 14.02 7.80
N ASN A 56 7.42 13.93 8.78
CA ASN A 56 7.74 13.24 10.03
C ASN A 56 7.82 11.72 9.80
N ILE A 57 8.76 11.03 10.45
CA ILE A 57 8.88 9.58 10.37
C ILE A 57 7.61 8.84 10.81
N ARG A 58 6.82 9.43 11.70
CA ARG A 58 5.54 8.88 12.15
C ARG A 58 4.48 8.86 11.05
N ASP A 59 4.63 9.73 10.05
CA ASP A 59 3.73 9.80 8.90
C ASP A 59 4.06 8.76 7.82
N THR A 60 5.00 7.86 8.12
CA THR A 60 5.38 6.72 7.27
C THR A 60 5.08 5.43 8.02
N VAL A 61 4.15 4.62 7.52
CA VAL A 61 3.65 3.41 8.20
C VAL A 61 3.70 2.20 7.27
N LEU A 62 4.22 1.08 7.75
CA LEU A 62 4.11 -0.19 7.05
C LEU A 62 2.66 -0.70 7.15
N VAL A 63 2.09 -1.14 6.04
CA VAL A 63 0.71 -1.64 5.95
C VAL A 63 0.63 -2.95 5.15
N GLY A 64 -0.57 -3.50 5.03
CA GLY A 64 -0.81 -4.70 4.23
C GLY A 64 -0.15 -5.96 4.77
N SER A 65 0.10 -6.94 3.90
CA SER A 65 0.57 -8.26 4.31
C SER A 65 1.97 -8.28 4.96
N ALA A 66 2.83 -7.33 4.63
CA ALA A 66 4.13 -7.17 5.28
C ALA A 66 4.01 -6.71 6.74
N LYS A 67 2.94 -6.00 7.07
CA LYS A 67 2.62 -5.59 8.45
C LYS A 67 2.01 -6.72 9.25
N ILE A 68 0.95 -7.35 8.75
CA ILE A 68 0.10 -8.27 9.53
C ILE A 68 0.38 -9.76 9.30
N GLY A 69 1.22 -10.12 8.32
CA GLY A 69 1.65 -11.50 8.05
C GLY A 69 0.75 -12.28 7.10
N PHE A 70 -0.34 -11.72 6.59
CA PHE A 70 -1.23 -12.39 5.63
C PHE A 70 -1.90 -11.41 4.67
N SER A 71 -2.33 -11.91 3.50
CA SER A 71 -2.99 -11.13 2.46
C SER A 71 -4.50 -11.32 2.48
N ILE A 72 -5.22 -10.22 2.27
CA ILE A 72 -6.68 -10.18 2.22
C ILE A 72 -7.20 -10.18 0.79
N LYS A 73 -6.35 -9.92 -0.18
CA LYS A 73 -6.74 -9.67 -1.59
C LYS A 73 -7.45 -10.84 -2.26
N THR A 74 -7.32 -12.04 -1.72
CA THR A 74 -8.00 -13.23 -2.24
C THR A 74 -9.06 -13.72 -1.26
N ARG A 75 -10.04 -14.48 -1.75
CA ARG A 75 -11.04 -15.13 -0.89
C ARG A 75 -10.42 -16.17 0.07
N GLN A 76 -9.12 -16.46 -0.11
CA GLN A 76 -8.32 -17.34 0.73
C GLN A 76 -7.41 -16.49 1.61
N PHE A 77 -7.28 -16.86 2.88
CA PHE A 77 -6.30 -16.29 3.81
C PHE A 77 -4.90 -16.78 3.41
N LEU A 78 -4.27 -16.08 2.47
CA LEU A 78 -2.92 -16.42 2.07
C LEU A 78 -1.92 -15.81 3.04
N GLU A 79 -1.08 -16.64 3.65
CA GLU A 79 0.06 -16.16 4.43
C GLU A 79 1.02 -15.34 3.57
N PHE A 80 1.81 -14.52 4.23
CA PHE A 80 2.88 -13.79 3.56
C PHE A 80 3.81 -14.76 2.83
N ASP A 81 4.08 -14.52 1.57
CA ASP A 81 4.89 -15.37 0.68
C ASP A 81 4.32 -16.77 0.37
N GLU A 82 3.09 -17.08 0.68
CA GLU A 82 2.52 -18.41 0.40
C GLU A 82 2.59 -18.77 -1.09
N LYS A 83 2.24 -17.85 -1.98
CA LYS A 83 2.37 -18.06 -3.42
C LYS A 83 3.82 -18.29 -3.84
N PHE A 84 4.75 -17.53 -3.27
CA PHE A 84 6.17 -17.68 -3.55
C PHE A 84 6.70 -19.01 -3.01
N LYS A 85 6.25 -19.46 -1.83
CA LYS A 85 6.63 -20.77 -1.27
C LYS A 85 6.26 -21.91 -2.24
N ALA A 86 5.12 -21.80 -2.92
CA ALA A 86 4.64 -22.78 -3.88
C ALA A 86 5.35 -22.70 -5.24
N SER A 87 5.43 -21.52 -5.85
CA SER A 87 5.91 -21.32 -7.22
C SER A 87 7.43 -21.14 -7.34
N LYS A 88 8.08 -20.64 -6.29
CA LYS A 88 9.48 -20.15 -6.25
C LYS A 88 9.75 -19.01 -7.24
N MET A 89 8.74 -18.44 -7.89
CA MET A 89 8.91 -17.35 -8.85
C MET A 89 8.95 -15.99 -8.12
N ARG A 90 9.93 -15.16 -8.46
CA ARG A 90 10.12 -13.82 -7.85
C ARG A 90 8.84 -12.95 -7.91
N LYS A 91 8.08 -13.05 -9.00
CA LYS A 91 6.83 -12.29 -9.19
C LYS A 91 5.73 -12.63 -8.18
N ASP A 92 5.82 -13.79 -7.53
CA ASP A 92 4.82 -14.28 -6.56
C ASP A 92 5.19 -13.94 -5.11
N ARG A 93 6.33 -13.24 -4.89
CA ARG A 93 6.67 -12.70 -3.57
C ARG A 93 5.67 -11.64 -3.16
N SER A 94 5.33 -11.65 -1.88
CA SER A 94 4.50 -10.60 -1.29
C SER A 94 5.21 -9.24 -1.34
N ASP A 95 4.47 -8.20 -1.65
CA ASP A 95 4.96 -6.83 -1.68
C ASP A 95 5.14 -6.28 -0.25
N ILE A 96 5.95 -5.24 -0.13
CA ILE A 96 6.02 -4.39 1.06
C ILE A 96 5.25 -3.11 0.73
N ASP A 97 4.14 -2.88 1.43
CA ASP A 97 3.30 -1.71 1.22
C ASP A 97 3.56 -0.68 2.32
N ILE A 98 3.83 0.56 1.93
CA ILE A 98 4.08 1.69 2.82
C ILE A 98 3.00 2.74 2.60
N ALA A 99 2.32 3.13 3.66
CA ALA A 99 1.46 4.29 3.68
C ALA A 99 2.25 5.52 4.13
N ILE A 100 2.14 6.60 3.38
CA ILE A 100 2.63 7.93 3.74
C ILE A 100 1.40 8.80 3.96
N VAL A 101 1.37 9.57 5.07
CA VAL A 101 0.27 10.46 5.40
C VAL A 101 0.80 11.88 5.44
N SER A 102 0.50 12.69 4.42
CA SER A 102 0.95 14.08 4.35
C SER A 102 0.08 14.88 3.40
N GLN A 103 -0.67 15.83 3.93
CA GLN A 103 -1.47 16.75 3.12
C GLN A 103 -0.59 17.60 2.21
N ALA A 104 0.50 18.16 2.75
CA ALA A 104 1.39 19.03 1.98
C ALA A 104 2.01 18.28 0.77
N LEU A 105 2.49 17.05 0.97
CA LEU A 105 3.03 16.22 -0.10
C LEU A 105 1.94 15.80 -1.10
N PHE A 106 0.73 15.49 -0.62
CA PHE A 106 -0.40 15.16 -1.46
C PHE A 106 -0.77 16.31 -2.37
N ASP A 107 -0.86 17.52 -1.83
CA ASP A 107 -1.23 18.72 -2.58
C ASP A 107 -0.09 19.12 -3.56
N ASP A 108 1.21 19.04 -3.16
CA ASP A 108 2.37 19.30 -4.04
C ASP A 108 2.42 18.34 -5.23
N LEU A 109 2.26 17.04 -4.99
CA LEU A 109 2.25 16.04 -6.08
C LEU A 109 1.02 16.18 -6.97
N SER A 110 -0.11 16.61 -6.43
CA SER A 110 -1.31 16.90 -7.20
C SER A 110 -1.10 18.09 -8.14
N GLU A 111 -0.45 19.15 -7.67
CA GLU A 111 -0.08 20.31 -8.50
C GLU A 111 0.93 19.92 -9.58
N LYS A 112 1.95 19.13 -9.23
CA LYS A 112 2.93 18.62 -10.20
C LYS A 112 2.25 17.77 -11.29
N LEU A 113 1.34 16.88 -10.89
CA LEU A 113 0.58 16.04 -11.83
C LEU A 113 -0.32 16.89 -12.74
N TYR A 114 -0.99 17.89 -12.19
CA TYR A 114 -1.81 18.84 -12.93
C TYR A 114 -1.00 19.55 -14.04
N LYS A 115 0.18 20.07 -13.69
CA LYS A 115 1.09 20.70 -14.66
C LYS A 115 1.61 19.69 -15.70
N PHE A 116 2.02 18.49 -15.26
CA PHE A 116 2.54 17.44 -16.13
C PHE A 116 1.52 16.96 -17.16
N THR A 117 0.24 16.91 -16.79
CA THR A 117 -0.87 16.51 -17.67
C THR A 117 -1.46 17.66 -18.48
N ARG A 118 -0.77 18.79 -18.59
CA ARG A 118 -1.29 20.00 -19.24
C ARG A 118 -2.65 20.42 -18.70
N HIS A 119 -2.74 20.55 -17.38
CA HIS A 119 -3.96 20.94 -16.66
C HIS A 119 -5.11 19.94 -16.82
N TYR A 120 -4.77 18.65 -16.81
CA TYR A 120 -5.72 17.55 -17.07
C TYR A 120 -6.40 17.66 -18.43
N ASP A 121 -5.63 18.08 -19.45
CA ASP A 121 -6.12 18.15 -20.83
C ASP A 121 -6.62 16.79 -21.33
N LYS A 122 -7.83 16.75 -21.88
CA LYS A 122 -8.51 15.51 -22.28
C LYS A 122 -7.76 14.78 -23.40
N SER A 123 -7.21 15.52 -24.36
CA SER A 123 -6.45 14.95 -25.47
C SER A 123 -5.14 14.36 -24.97
N TRP A 124 -4.43 15.09 -24.10
CA TRP A 124 -3.21 14.59 -23.47
C TRP A 124 -3.47 13.32 -22.66
N ILE A 125 -4.52 13.29 -21.84
CA ILE A 125 -4.92 12.11 -21.05
C ILE A 125 -5.22 10.93 -21.97
N ALA A 126 -5.98 11.15 -23.03
CA ALA A 126 -6.34 10.12 -24.00
C ALA A 126 -5.13 9.51 -24.70
N GLU A 127 -4.06 10.25 -24.93
CA GLU A 127 -2.86 9.79 -25.58
C GLU A 127 -1.85 9.17 -24.61
N ASN A 128 -1.69 9.73 -23.40
CA ASN A 128 -0.54 9.47 -22.54
C ASN A 128 -0.88 8.77 -21.22
N TRP A 129 -2.16 8.71 -20.81
CA TRP A 129 -2.56 8.16 -19.52
C TRP A 129 -3.66 7.07 -19.63
N GLN A 130 -3.66 6.31 -20.69
CA GLN A 130 -4.72 5.31 -20.90
C GLN A 130 -4.39 3.93 -20.36
N VAL A 131 -3.11 3.55 -20.35
CA VAL A 131 -2.77 2.14 -20.15
C VAL A 131 -1.45 2.01 -19.41
N ASN A 132 -1.50 1.28 -18.30
CA ASN A 132 -0.34 0.53 -17.87
C ASN A 132 -0.30 -0.74 -18.76
N ASN A 133 0.74 -0.93 -19.56
CA ASN A 133 0.90 -2.04 -20.50
C ASN A 133 0.61 -3.43 -19.91
N TYR A 134 0.66 -3.56 -18.59
CA TYR A 134 0.36 -4.80 -17.89
C TYR A 134 -1.13 -5.16 -17.87
N TYR A 135 -2.05 -4.20 -17.94
CA TYR A 135 -3.49 -4.43 -17.82
C TYR A 135 -4.26 -4.37 -19.15
N SER A 136 -3.70 -3.76 -20.19
CA SER A 136 -4.42 -3.52 -21.45
C SER A 136 -4.62 -4.76 -22.32
N ILE A 137 -3.71 -5.73 -22.23
CA ILE A 137 -3.72 -6.90 -23.11
C ILE A 137 -4.78 -7.94 -22.69
N HIS A 138 -5.19 -7.93 -21.42
CA HIS A 138 -6.00 -9.02 -20.86
C HIS A 138 -7.42 -8.65 -20.39
N SER A 139 -7.86 -7.40 -20.52
CA SER A 139 -9.21 -7.02 -20.12
C SER A 139 -9.64 -5.69 -20.75
N PRO A 140 -10.29 -5.69 -21.91
CA PRO A 140 -10.80 -4.50 -22.57
C PRO A 140 -11.87 -3.73 -21.76
N GLU A 141 -12.47 -4.37 -20.76
CA GLU A 141 -13.53 -3.80 -19.91
C GLU A 141 -13.02 -3.16 -18.61
N LYS A 142 -11.69 -3.12 -18.37
CA LYS A 142 -11.15 -2.48 -17.16
C LYS A 142 -11.25 -0.95 -17.27
N PRO A 143 -11.60 -0.28 -16.16
CA PRO A 143 -11.61 1.17 -16.14
C PRO A 143 -10.23 1.71 -16.54
N LYS A 144 -10.23 2.79 -17.31
CA LYS A 144 -9.01 3.46 -17.76
C LYS A 144 -8.17 3.84 -16.54
N LEU A 145 -6.84 3.85 -16.69
CA LEU A 145 -5.93 4.06 -15.57
C LEU A 145 -6.19 5.39 -14.85
N HIS A 146 -6.45 6.46 -15.61
CA HIS A 146 -6.78 7.77 -15.05
C HIS A 146 -8.13 7.79 -14.31
N ASP A 147 -9.15 7.07 -14.79
CA ASP A 147 -10.44 6.98 -14.10
C ASP A 147 -10.26 6.30 -12.74
N SER A 148 -9.47 5.22 -12.72
CA SER A 148 -9.10 4.52 -11.48
C SER A 148 -8.29 5.41 -10.55
N PHE A 149 -7.34 6.20 -11.08
CA PHE A 149 -6.57 7.15 -10.29
C PHE A 149 -7.48 8.19 -9.62
N PHE A 150 -8.35 8.86 -10.39
CA PHE A 150 -9.24 9.88 -9.86
C PHE A 150 -10.26 9.34 -8.86
N TYR A 151 -10.71 8.10 -9.03
CA TYR A 151 -11.57 7.43 -8.05
C TYR A 151 -10.89 7.32 -6.68
N TYR A 152 -9.62 6.89 -6.61
CA TYR A 152 -8.88 6.81 -5.35
C TYR A 152 -8.45 8.19 -4.85
N TYR A 153 -8.08 9.09 -5.74
CA TYR A 153 -7.74 10.46 -5.43
C TYR A 153 -8.89 11.18 -4.70
N ALA A 154 -10.12 11.03 -5.19
CA ALA A 154 -11.31 11.57 -4.54
C ALA A 154 -11.54 10.99 -3.13
N LYS A 155 -11.02 9.78 -2.86
CA LYS A 155 -11.00 9.15 -1.55
C LYS A 155 -9.78 9.55 -0.69
N GLY A 156 -9.04 10.58 -1.07
CA GLY A 156 -7.86 11.04 -0.36
C GLY A 156 -6.66 10.09 -0.44
N TRP A 157 -6.64 9.20 -1.42
CA TRP A 157 -5.55 8.24 -1.65
C TRP A 157 -4.91 8.46 -3.02
N TYR A 158 -3.72 9.03 -3.03
CA TYR A 158 -2.89 9.17 -4.22
C TYR A 158 -2.17 7.85 -4.50
N ARG A 159 -2.42 7.25 -5.66
CA ARG A 159 -1.89 5.94 -6.06
C ARG A 159 -0.80 6.06 -7.11
N PRO A 160 0.48 5.98 -6.72
CA PRO A 160 1.60 6.13 -7.65
C PRO A 160 1.66 5.06 -8.73
N ASP A 161 1.12 3.88 -8.47
CA ASP A 161 1.03 2.77 -9.44
C ASP A 161 0.03 3.03 -10.58
N MET A 162 -0.77 4.08 -10.48
CA MET A 162 -1.76 4.51 -11.48
C MET A 162 -1.36 5.81 -12.19
N LEU A 163 -0.18 6.34 -11.93
CA LEU A 163 0.31 7.57 -12.57
C LEU A 163 0.62 7.36 -14.05
N PRO A 164 0.59 8.43 -14.86
CA PRO A 164 1.01 8.34 -16.25
C PRO A 164 2.48 7.94 -16.35
N ALA A 165 2.84 7.27 -17.44
CA ALA A 165 4.22 6.94 -17.74
C ALA A 165 5.10 8.21 -17.70
N ASN A 166 6.32 8.07 -17.21
CA ASN A 166 7.29 9.15 -17.06
C ASN A 166 6.96 10.23 -16.01
N PHE A 167 5.91 10.10 -15.25
CA PHE A 167 5.75 10.89 -14.04
C PHE A 167 6.59 10.27 -12.91
N ASP A 168 7.61 10.98 -12.46
CA ASP A 168 8.55 10.50 -11.47
C ASP A 168 8.22 11.04 -10.07
N PRO A 169 7.72 10.20 -9.15
CA PRO A 169 7.51 10.60 -7.76
C PRO A 169 8.85 10.71 -7.02
N PRO A 170 8.96 11.58 -6.00
CA PRO A 170 10.22 11.90 -5.34
C PRO A 170 10.92 10.72 -4.65
N TRP A 171 10.19 9.70 -4.25
CA TRP A 171 10.73 8.49 -3.57
C TRP A 171 11.30 7.41 -4.50
N LYS A 172 11.35 7.66 -5.82
CA LYS A 172 11.70 6.63 -6.81
C LYS A 172 13.08 6.01 -6.56
N GLU A 173 14.08 6.82 -6.30
CA GLU A 173 15.47 6.36 -6.10
C GLU A 173 15.61 5.59 -4.78
N THR A 174 15.11 6.12 -3.69
CA THR A 174 15.16 5.43 -2.38
C THR A 174 14.45 4.09 -2.45
N LEU A 175 13.27 4.02 -3.03
CA LEU A 175 12.61 2.73 -3.23
C LEU A 175 13.40 1.79 -4.13
N GLY A 176 14.09 2.29 -5.14
CA GLY A 176 14.96 1.48 -6.02
C GLY A 176 16.06 0.76 -5.24
N ARG A 177 16.77 1.50 -4.37
CA ARG A 177 17.81 0.93 -3.49
C ARG A 177 17.24 -0.13 -2.54
N TRP A 178 16.14 0.18 -1.86
CA TRP A 178 15.51 -0.74 -0.92
C TRP A 178 14.89 -1.97 -1.59
N ARG A 179 14.30 -1.84 -2.77
CA ARG A 179 13.82 -2.98 -3.57
C ARG A 179 14.94 -3.96 -3.91
N THR A 180 16.11 -3.44 -4.23
CA THR A 180 17.30 -4.25 -4.50
C THR A 180 17.80 -4.92 -3.22
N SER A 181 17.95 -4.18 -2.13
CA SER A 181 18.44 -4.67 -0.85
C SER A 181 17.54 -5.77 -0.25
N LEU A 182 16.21 -5.56 -0.28
CA LEU A 182 15.25 -6.50 0.27
C LEU A 182 14.81 -7.58 -0.75
N ASN A 183 15.24 -7.45 -2.01
CA ASN A 183 14.81 -8.30 -3.11
C ASN A 183 13.28 -8.47 -3.19
N ARG A 184 12.55 -7.35 -3.01
CA ARG A 184 11.08 -7.29 -2.99
C ARG A 184 10.56 -6.04 -3.67
N LYS A 185 9.36 -6.13 -4.19
CA LYS A 185 8.62 -4.94 -4.60
C LYS A 185 8.21 -4.16 -3.36
N ILE A 186 8.45 -2.84 -3.40
CA ILE A 186 7.99 -1.91 -2.37
C ILE A 186 7.05 -0.93 -3.06
N SER A 187 5.86 -0.77 -2.51
CA SER A 187 4.83 0.12 -3.03
C SER A 187 4.52 1.21 -2.02
N ILE A 188 4.21 2.41 -2.51
CA ILE A 188 3.76 3.53 -1.68
C ILE A 188 2.30 3.83 -2.00
N GLY A 189 1.51 4.07 -0.96
CA GLY A 189 0.25 4.77 -1.03
C GLY A 189 0.37 6.09 -0.27
N LEU A 190 0.10 7.23 -0.92
CA LEU A 190 0.10 8.52 -0.25
C LEU A 190 -1.33 8.89 0.11
N TYR A 191 -1.56 9.12 1.39
CA TYR A 191 -2.85 9.54 1.93
C TYR A 191 -2.79 11.00 2.32
N ARG A 192 -3.84 11.73 1.99
CA ARG A 192 -3.94 13.16 2.30
C ARG A 192 -3.98 13.42 3.79
N ASP A 193 -4.63 12.51 4.56
CA ASP A 193 -4.84 12.65 6.00
C ASP A 193 -4.98 11.27 6.65
N TRP A 194 -4.70 11.17 7.94
CA TRP A 194 -4.84 9.96 8.75
C TRP A 194 -6.26 9.35 8.70
N LYS A 195 -7.29 10.20 8.58
CA LYS A 195 -8.67 9.75 8.43
C LYS A 195 -8.85 8.84 7.21
N TYR A 196 -8.25 9.21 6.07
CA TYR A 196 -8.39 8.40 4.85
C TYR A 196 -7.64 7.07 4.94
N LEU A 197 -6.45 7.08 5.54
CA LEU A 197 -5.72 5.83 5.81
C LEU A 197 -6.52 4.94 6.78
N LYS A 198 -7.01 5.51 7.88
CA LYS A 198 -7.83 4.78 8.85
C LYS A 198 -9.04 4.13 8.17
N ASN A 199 -9.86 4.90 7.50
CA ASN A 199 -11.06 4.39 6.84
C ASN A 199 -10.73 3.25 5.87
N TYR A 200 -9.70 3.40 5.04
CA TYR A 200 -9.29 2.35 4.12
C TYR A 200 -8.84 1.06 4.84
N GLN A 201 -8.10 1.18 5.93
CA GLN A 201 -7.61 0.01 6.68
C GLN A 201 -8.72 -0.65 7.50
N THR A 202 -9.62 0.12 8.11
CA THR A 202 -10.76 -0.42 8.85
C THR A 202 -11.73 -1.17 7.94
N ASP A 203 -12.06 -0.65 6.77
CA ASP A 203 -12.85 -1.37 5.75
C ASP A 203 -12.23 -2.75 5.41
N HIS A 204 -10.91 -2.80 5.34
CA HIS A 204 -10.19 -4.05 5.10
C HIS A 204 -10.25 -4.99 6.31
N LEU A 205 -10.09 -4.49 7.52
CA LEU A 205 -10.18 -5.29 8.75
C LEU A 205 -11.58 -5.88 8.92
N GLU A 206 -12.65 -5.12 8.63
CA GLU A 206 -14.03 -5.61 8.61
C GLU A 206 -14.23 -6.72 7.58
N THR A 207 -13.62 -6.57 6.41
CA THR A 207 -13.64 -7.62 5.38
C THR A 207 -12.95 -8.90 5.86
N ILE A 208 -11.82 -8.78 6.58
CA ILE A 208 -11.13 -9.92 7.19
C ILE A 208 -12.01 -10.57 8.25
N GLN A 209 -12.55 -9.77 9.18
CA GLN A 209 -13.41 -10.25 10.25
C GLN A 209 -14.59 -11.07 9.69
N SER A 210 -15.26 -10.53 8.68
CA SER A 210 -16.38 -11.21 8.00
C SER A 210 -15.99 -12.55 7.39
N LYS A 211 -14.73 -12.69 6.94
CA LYS A 211 -14.20 -13.94 6.38
C LYS A 211 -13.84 -14.95 7.46
N ILE A 212 -13.22 -14.49 8.55
CA ILE A 212 -12.91 -15.36 9.70
C ILE A 212 -14.20 -15.99 10.22
N LYS A 213 -15.22 -15.19 10.49
CA LYS A 213 -16.53 -15.67 10.98
C LYS A 213 -17.18 -16.70 10.05
N LYS A 214 -16.99 -16.59 8.73
CA LYS A 214 -17.52 -17.57 7.75
C LYS A 214 -16.75 -18.88 7.69
N LEU A 215 -15.50 -18.90 8.17
CA LEU A 215 -14.65 -20.10 8.16
C LEU A 215 -14.77 -20.89 9.47
N GLU A 216 -15.30 -20.28 10.54
CA GLU A 216 -15.52 -20.92 11.85
C GLU A 216 -16.92 -21.51 12.00
N ILE A 217 -17.79 -21.34 10.98
CA ILE A 217 -19.13 -21.96 10.88
C ILE A 217 -19.07 -23.15 9.90
#